data_af2eab980ba8abcd4414315505a5aeba
#
_entry.id   af2eab980ba8abcd4414315505a5aeba
#
_cell.length_a   1.000
_cell.length_b   1.000
_cell.length_c   1.000
_cell.angle_alpha   90.00
_cell.angle_beta   90.00
_cell.angle_gamma   90.00
#
_symmetry.space_group_name_H-M   'P 1'
#
loop_
_entity.id
_entity.type
_entity.pdbx_description
1 polymer ?
#
loop_
_entity_poly.entity_id
_entity_poly.type
_entity_poly.pdbx_seq_one_letter_code
_entity_poly.pdbx_strand_id
1 'polypeptide(L)'
;MRPRARLWRDRRDAGEQLGAAVQEQLGDVEDVLVLGLPRGGVAVAARVAAAVGGELDVLVVRKVGVPWQPELALGAVTASGHRVVNGEVARRIHLGTAEVEDAFSRAQGAAEERERLLRGDRPPPRLRARTVVLVDDGIATGATIRAAAELLASAEPGPGRVLVAVPVGPRDTVEDLAATVDAVVVLRIPASFNAVGEWYDDFAQVEDADVRGLLGR
;
A
#
# COMPACT_ATOMS: atom_id res chain seq x y z
N MET A 1 -24.48 -21.01 -11.31
CA MET A 1 -23.22 -20.25 -11.28
C MET A 1 -22.15 -21.19 -10.76
N ARG A 2 -21.12 -21.56 -11.53
CA ARG A 2 -20.02 -22.39 -11.02
C ARG A 2 -19.25 -21.57 -9.98
N PRO A 3 -18.89 -22.13 -8.80
CA PRO A 3 -18.03 -21.44 -7.87
C PRO A 3 -16.73 -21.11 -8.60
N ARG A 4 -16.28 -19.85 -8.51
CA ARG A 4 -14.97 -19.45 -9.00
C ARG A 4 -13.92 -20.27 -8.24
N ALA A 5 -13.00 -20.90 -8.95
CA ALA A 5 -11.86 -21.52 -8.31
C ALA A 5 -11.08 -20.45 -7.57
N ARG A 6 -10.98 -20.59 -6.26
CA ARG A 6 -10.07 -19.80 -5.44
C ARG A 6 -8.66 -20.10 -5.94
N LEU A 7 -7.83 -19.08 -6.07
CA LEU A 7 -6.51 -19.21 -6.72
C LEU A 7 -5.39 -19.46 -5.73
N TRP A 8 -5.56 -18.93 -4.51
CA TRP A 8 -4.55 -19.04 -3.46
C TRP A 8 -5.15 -19.63 -2.19
N ARG A 9 -4.36 -20.46 -1.52
CA ARG A 9 -4.73 -21.02 -0.21
C ARG A 9 -4.86 -19.89 0.82
N ASP A 10 -3.87 -18.99 0.84
CA ASP A 10 -3.75 -17.91 1.79
C ASP A 10 -2.85 -16.78 1.22
N ARG A 11 -2.60 -15.71 1.99
CA ARG A 11 -1.72 -14.59 1.63
C ARG A 11 -0.27 -15.00 1.44
N ARG A 12 0.17 -16.08 2.11
CA ARG A 12 1.52 -16.61 1.95
C ARG A 12 1.69 -17.20 0.56
N ASP A 13 0.77 -18.06 0.14
CA ASP A 13 0.77 -18.69 -1.18
C ASP A 13 0.73 -17.64 -2.31
N ALA A 14 -0.16 -16.64 -2.17
CA ALA A 14 -0.21 -15.51 -3.10
C ALA A 14 1.09 -14.72 -3.13
N GLY A 15 1.69 -14.47 -1.96
CA GLY A 15 2.93 -13.73 -1.82
C GLY A 15 4.15 -14.45 -2.41
N GLU A 16 4.21 -15.77 -2.32
CA GLU A 16 5.27 -16.58 -2.94
C GLU A 16 5.22 -16.49 -4.47
N GLN A 17 4.03 -16.57 -5.06
CA GLN A 17 3.84 -16.40 -6.51
C GLN A 17 4.10 -14.95 -6.96
N LEU A 18 3.64 -13.97 -6.18
CA LEU A 18 3.88 -12.55 -6.48
C LEU A 18 5.37 -12.22 -6.39
N GLY A 19 6.08 -12.77 -5.40
CA GLY A 19 7.52 -12.59 -5.24
C GLY A 19 8.32 -13.04 -6.45
N ALA A 20 7.97 -14.19 -7.03
CA ALA A 20 8.60 -14.67 -8.27
C ALA A 20 8.36 -13.71 -9.45
N ALA A 21 7.15 -13.21 -9.61
CA ALA A 21 6.83 -12.25 -10.67
C ALA A 21 7.52 -10.88 -10.46
N VAL A 22 7.65 -10.43 -9.22
CA VAL A 22 8.37 -9.19 -8.89
C VAL A 22 9.87 -9.37 -9.13
N GLN A 23 10.45 -10.52 -8.77
CA GLN A 23 11.86 -10.82 -9.05
C GLN A 23 12.15 -10.82 -10.57
N GLU A 24 11.26 -11.40 -11.37
CA GLU A 24 11.38 -11.37 -12.83
C GLU A 24 11.31 -9.92 -13.38
N GLN A 25 10.42 -9.10 -12.84
CA GLN A 25 10.27 -7.68 -13.23
C GLN A 25 11.47 -6.81 -12.83
N LEU A 26 12.10 -7.11 -11.70
CA LEU A 26 13.25 -6.36 -11.18
C LEU A 26 14.58 -6.78 -11.83
N GLY A 27 14.74 -8.07 -12.16
CA GLY A 27 16.02 -8.63 -12.58
C GLY A 27 17.08 -8.52 -11.49
N ASP A 28 18.25 -7.98 -11.83
CA ASP A 28 19.41 -7.84 -10.91
C ASP A 28 19.41 -6.52 -10.13
N VAL A 29 18.24 -5.92 -9.89
CA VAL A 29 18.14 -4.68 -9.10
C VAL A 29 18.50 -4.95 -7.65
N GLU A 30 19.46 -4.20 -7.13
CA GLU A 30 19.86 -4.21 -5.71
C GLU A 30 19.15 -3.11 -4.92
N ASP A 31 19.27 -3.15 -3.57
CA ASP A 31 18.72 -2.17 -2.64
C ASP A 31 17.20 -1.98 -2.77
N VAL A 32 16.49 -3.11 -2.81
CA VAL A 32 15.03 -3.14 -2.86
C VAL A 32 14.42 -2.95 -1.48
N LEU A 33 13.47 -2.03 -1.36
CA LEU A 33 12.62 -1.85 -0.19
C LEU A 33 11.20 -2.31 -0.52
N VAL A 34 10.69 -3.28 0.22
CA VAL A 34 9.31 -3.79 0.07
C VAL A 34 8.45 -3.24 1.18
N LEU A 35 7.48 -2.41 0.83
CA LEU A 35 6.55 -1.77 1.75
C LEU A 35 5.17 -2.43 1.68
N GLY A 36 4.78 -3.11 2.76
CA GLY A 36 3.44 -3.69 2.87
C GLY A 36 2.41 -2.69 3.42
N LEU A 37 1.25 -2.59 2.79
CA LEU A 37 0.13 -1.86 3.37
C LEU A 37 -0.53 -2.69 4.47
N PRO A 38 -0.64 -2.19 5.70
CA PRO A 38 -1.15 -2.98 6.80
C PRO A 38 -2.69 -3.14 6.74
N ARG A 39 -3.20 -4.29 7.12
CA ARG A 39 -2.47 -5.44 7.71
C ARG A 39 -2.16 -6.52 6.68
N GLY A 40 -3.11 -6.85 5.81
CA GLY A 40 -3.03 -7.97 4.86
C GLY A 40 -1.85 -7.88 3.89
N GLY A 41 -1.57 -6.69 3.39
CA GLY A 41 -0.46 -6.44 2.46
C GLY A 41 0.92 -6.76 3.06
N VAL A 42 1.12 -6.63 4.38
CA VAL A 42 2.40 -6.99 5.02
C VAL A 42 2.67 -8.49 4.94
N ALA A 43 1.62 -9.32 5.07
CA ALA A 43 1.76 -10.78 4.97
C ALA A 43 2.20 -11.23 3.57
N VAL A 44 1.70 -10.56 2.53
CA VAL A 44 2.12 -10.76 1.13
C VAL A 44 3.52 -10.19 0.91
N ALA A 45 3.77 -8.95 1.38
CA ALA A 45 5.04 -8.24 1.25
C ALA A 45 6.22 -9.02 1.83
N ALA A 46 6.02 -9.73 2.94
CA ALA A 46 7.05 -10.55 3.56
C ALA A 46 7.56 -11.66 2.62
N ARG A 47 6.70 -12.24 1.79
CA ARG A 47 7.09 -13.26 0.79
C ARG A 47 7.78 -12.61 -0.41
N VAL A 48 7.27 -11.45 -0.85
CA VAL A 48 7.92 -10.66 -1.90
C VAL A 48 9.33 -10.26 -1.48
N ALA A 49 9.49 -9.69 -0.28
CA ALA A 49 10.81 -9.30 0.23
C ALA A 49 11.80 -10.47 0.31
N ALA A 50 11.34 -11.64 0.77
CA ALA A 50 12.16 -12.85 0.81
C ALA A 50 12.59 -13.31 -0.60
N ALA A 51 11.72 -13.19 -1.60
CA ALA A 51 12.03 -13.59 -2.97
C ALA A 51 13.05 -12.67 -3.63
N VAL A 52 12.94 -11.35 -3.43
CA VAL A 52 13.83 -10.36 -4.06
C VAL A 52 15.07 -10.02 -3.21
N GLY A 53 15.24 -10.64 -2.04
CA GLY A 53 16.32 -10.29 -1.10
C GLY A 53 16.24 -8.85 -0.57
N GLY A 54 15.03 -8.27 -0.54
CA GLY A 54 14.79 -6.89 -0.16
C GLY A 54 14.50 -6.70 1.33
N GLU A 55 14.64 -5.46 1.80
CA GLU A 55 14.22 -5.06 3.13
C GLU A 55 12.68 -5.00 3.21
N LEU A 56 12.09 -5.57 4.27
CA LEU A 56 10.66 -5.48 4.54
C LEU A 56 10.36 -4.37 5.54
N ASP A 57 9.39 -3.53 5.22
CA ASP A 57 8.79 -2.62 6.20
C ASP A 57 7.29 -2.38 5.91
N VAL A 58 6.65 -1.61 6.77
CA VAL A 58 5.24 -1.23 6.68
C VAL A 58 5.10 0.22 6.26
N LEU A 59 4.14 0.51 5.40
CA LEU A 59 3.75 1.88 5.08
C LEU A 59 2.32 2.14 5.58
N VAL A 60 2.19 2.98 6.58
CA VAL A 60 0.88 3.41 7.08
C VAL A 60 0.43 4.67 6.38
N VAL A 61 -0.66 4.57 5.65
CA VAL A 61 -1.31 5.70 4.97
C VAL A 61 -2.67 5.94 5.60
N ARG A 62 -2.98 7.19 5.91
CA ARG A 62 -4.28 7.63 6.36
C ARG A 62 -4.91 8.56 5.34
N LYS A 63 -6.11 8.21 4.90
CA LYS A 63 -6.95 9.14 4.15
C LYS A 63 -7.41 10.26 5.07
N VAL A 64 -7.40 11.47 4.56
CA VAL A 64 -7.89 12.67 5.25
C VAL A 64 -9.22 13.02 4.61
N GLY A 65 -10.30 12.89 5.36
CA GLY A 65 -11.65 13.28 4.93
C GLY A 65 -11.97 14.70 5.34
N VAL A 66 -12.96 15.29 4.68
CA VAL A 66 -13.54 16.56 5.10
C VAL A 66 -14.20 16.39 6.47
N PRO A 67 -14.01 17.30 7.46
CA PRO A 67 -14.46 17.12 8.84
C PRO A 67 -15.95 16.76 9.01
N TRP A 68 -16.82 17.33 8.20
CA TRP A 68 -18.27 17.06 8.22
C TRP A 68 -18.74 16.05 7.17
N GLN A 69 -17.84 15.58 6.28
CA GLN A 69 -18.11 14.58 5.25
C GLN A 69 -16.87 13.70 5.05
N PRO A 70 -16.60 12.75 5.98
CA PRO A 70 -15.37 11.95 5.98
C PRO A 70 -15.13 11.13 4.70
N GLU A 71 -16.20 10.79 3.98
CA GLU A 71 -16.12 10.07 2.69
C GLU A 71 -15.59 10.95 1.54
N LEU A 72 -15.66 12.28 1.67
CA LEU A 72 -15.07 13.19 0.70
C LEU A 72 -13.58 13.34 1.01
N ALA A 73 -12.73 12.78 0.14
CA ALA A 73 -11.29 12.74 0.33
C ALA A 73 -10.65 14.13 0.15
N LEU A 74 -10.15 14.70 1.23
CA LEU A 74 -9.33 15.91 1.25
C LEU A 74 -7.87 15.62 0.89
N GLY A 75 -7.43 14.35 1.08
CA GLY A 75 -6.08 13.91 0.75
C GLY A 75 -5.67 12.66 1.50
N ALA A 76 -4.37 12.49 1.63
CA ALA A 76 -3.76 11.40 2.40
C ALA A 76 -2.44 11.86 3.04
N VAL A 77 -2.02 11.17 4.11
CA VAL A 77 -0.80 11.46 4.85
C VAL A 77 -0.17 10.17 5.38
N THR A 78 1.15 10.16 5.46
CA THR A 78 1.93 9.12 6.15
C THR A 78 2.29 9.55 7.57
N ALA A 79 2.78 8.61 8.38
CA ALA A 79 3.36 8.90 9.68
C ALA A 79 4.56 9.87 9.62
N SER A 80 5.35 9.82 8.55
CA SER A 80 6.50 10.71 8.35
C SER A 80 6.12 12.14 7.91
N GLY A 81 4.82 12.44 7.79
CA GLY A 81 4.33 13.75 7.40
C GLY A 81 4.29 14.03 5.89
N HIS A 82 4.69 13.07 5.05
CA HIS A 82 4.45 13.20 3.62
C HIS A 82 2.95 13.23 3.36
N ARG A 83 2.48 14.23 2.60
CA ARG A 83 1.05 14.43 2.37
C ARG A 83 0.74 14.80 0.93
N VAL A 84 -0.40 14.33 0.45
CA VAL A 84 -1.02 14.77 -0.80
C VAL A 84 -2.34 15.45 -0.45
N VAL A 85 -2.52 16.67 -0.93
CA VAL A 85 -3.72 17.49 -0.67
C VAL A 85 -4.53 17.61 -1.95
N ASN A 86 -5.81 17.26 -1.90
CA ASN A 86 -6.75 17.55 -2.97
C ASN A 86 -7.21 19.03 -2.88
N GLY A 87 -6.39 19.91 -3.42
CA GLY A 87 -6.64 21.34 -3.39
C GLY A 87 -7.91 21.76 -4.13
N GLU A 88 -8.39 20.97 -5.09
CA GLU A 88 -9.67 21.24 -5.77
C GLU A 88 -10.84 21.02 -4.81
N VAL A 89 -10.84 19.91 -4.07
CA VAL A 89 -11.85 19.65 -3.04
C VAL A 89 -11.84 20.75 -2.00
N ALA A 90 -10.66 21.08 -1.43
CA ALA A 90 -10.53 22.13 -0.42
C ALA A 90 -11.11 23.47 -0.90
N ARG A 91 -10.79 23.91 -2.11
CA ARG A 91 -11.34 25.14 -2.72
C ARG A 91 -12.84 25.05 -2.93
N ARG A 92 -13.34 23.94 -3.47
CA ARG A 92 -14.77 23.75 -3.79
C ARG A 92 -15.68 23.84 -2.57
N ILE A 93 -15.21 23.35 -1.42
CA ILE A 93 -15.98 23.39 -0.17
C ILE A 93 -15.63 24.57 0.73
N HIS A 94 -14.80 25.51 0.26
CA HIS A 94 -14.35 26.70 0.97
C HIS A 94 -13.72 26.39 2.35
N LEU A 95 -12.97 25.29 2.44
CA LEU A 95 -12.26 24.91 3.66
C LEU A 95 -11.07 25.86 3.88
N GLY A 96 -10.99 26.45 5.05
CA GLY A 96 -9.91 27.34 5.42
C GLY A 96 -8.58 26.60 5.60
N THR A 97 -7.46 27.27 5.39
CA THR A 97 -6.13 26.68 5.54
C THR A 97 -5.94 26.05 6.93
N ALA A 98 -6.41 26.72 7.99
CA ALA A 98 -6.30 26.19 9.36
C ALA A 98 -7.07 24.89 9.55
N GLU A 99 -8.25 24.75 8.96
CA GLU A 99 -9.08 23.54 9.04
C GLU A 99 -8.44 22.37 8.27
N VAL A 100 -7.82 22.67 7.12
CA VAL A 100 -7.03 21.69 6.35
C VAL A 100 -5.86 21.19 7.18
N GLU A 101 -5.04 22.10 7.74
CA GLU A 101 -3.88 21.74 8.56
C GLU A 101 -4.27 20.90 9.79
N ASP A 102 -5.38 21.25 10.44
CA ASP A 102 -5.89 20.51 11.60
C ASP A 102 -6.36 19.10 11.22
N ALA A 103 -7.04 18.93 10.08
CA ALA A 103 -7.45 17.63 9.58
C ALA A 103 -6.24 16.73 9.26
N PHE A 104 -5.21 17.28 8.60
CA PHE A 104 -3.98 16.56 8.29
C PHE A 104 -3.19 16.21 9.57
N SER A 105 -3.06 17.12 10.52
CA SER A 105 -2.36 16.88 11.80
C SER A 105 -3.00 15.73 12.58
N ARG A 106 -4.33 15.70 12.69
CA ARG A 106 -5.03 14.58 13.34
C ARG A 106 -4.79 13.25 12.64
N ALA A 107 -4.89 13.23 11.32
CA ALA A 107 -4.67 12.02 10.54
C ALA A 107 -3.21 11.54 10.62
N GLN A 108 -2.25 12.44 10.64
CA GLN A 108 -0.84 12.14 10.82
C GLN A 108 -0.58 11.53 12.20
N GLY A 109 -1.09 12.12 13.27
CA GLY A 109 -0.96 11.55 14.62
C GLY A 109 -1.51 10.12 14.73
N ALA A 110 -2.66 9.86 14.06
CA ALA A 110 -3.21 8.52 13.99
C ALA A 110 -2.37 7.55 13.14
N ALA A 111 -1.68 8.05 12.11
CA ALA A 111 -0.73 7.26 11.32
C ALA A 111 0.52 6.93 12.12
N GLU A 112 1.07 7.90 12.86
CA GLU A 112 2.24 7.74 13.74
C GLU A 112 1.98 6.71 14.85
N GLU A 113 0.84 6.80 15.51
CA GLU A 113 0.44 5.82 16.53
C GLU A 113 0.33 4.42 15.95
N ARG A 114 -0.31 4.29 14.77
CA ARG A 114 -0.46 3.02 14.09
C ARG A 114 0.88 2.44 13.64
N GLU A 115 1.76 3.25 13.10
CA GLU A 115 3.08 2.84 12.66
C GLU A 115 3.94 2.39 13.83
N ARG A 116 3.96 3.15 14.93
CA ARG A 116 4.67 2.78 16.16
C ARG A 116 4.17 1.44 16.73
N LEU A 117 2.87 1.21 16.70
CA LEU A 117 2.29 -0.06 17.14
C LEU A 117 2.80 -1.26 16.33
N LEU A 118 2.99 -1.09 15.01
CA LEU A 118 3.41 -2.15 14.09
C LEU A 118 4.93 -2.26 13.98
N ARG A 119 5.64 -1.13 13.81
CA ARG A 119 7.09 -1.08 13.63
C ARG A 119 7.85 -1.04 14.96
N GLY A 120 7.22 -0.53 16.06
CA GLY A 120 7.84 -0.23 17.33
C GLY A 120 8.85 0.92 17.22
N ASP A 121 10.01 0.80 17.88
CA ASP A 121 11.01 1.87 17.97
C ASP A 121 12.02 1.88 16.81
N ARG A 122 11.85 1.03 15.79
CA ARG A 122 12.71 1.08 14.60
C ARG A 122 12.50 2.39 13.85
N PRO A 123 13.57 3.03 13.38
CA PRO A 123 13.43 4.19 12.52
C PRO A 123 12.73 3.81 11.20
N PRO A 124 12.03 4.76 10.56
CA PRO A 124 11.48 4.52 9.23
C PRO A 124 12.59 4.20 8.23
N PRO A 125 12.31 3.35 7.22
CA PRO A 125 13.30 2.98 6.22
C PRO A 125 13.67 4.19 5.37
N ARG A 126 14.90 4.20 4.87
CA ARG A 126 15.34 5.23 3.92
C ARG A 126 14.70 4.96 2.57
N LEU A 127 14.14 6.00 1.96
CA LEU A 127 13.53 5.93 0.63
C LEU A 127 14.49 6.34 -0.50
N ARG A 128 15.41 7.26 -0.18
CA ARG A 128 16.26 7.95 -1.16
C ARG A 128 16.96 7.00 -2.13
N ALA A 129 16.68 7.19 -3.40
CA ALA A 129 17.26 6.49 -4.56
C ALA A 129 17.03 4.96 -4.59
N ARG A 130 16.27 4.40 -3.66
CA ARG A 130 15.95 2.96 -3.63
C ARG A 130 14.87 2.59 -4.64
N THR A 131 14.84 1.33 -5.03
CA THR A 131 13.66 0.74 -5.67
C THR A 131 12.67 0.32 -4.59
N VAL A 132 11.50 0.95 -4.59
CA VAL A 132 10.41 0.65 -3.65
C VAL A 132 9.37 -0.22 -4.33
N VAL A 133 9.02 -1.36 -3.71
CA VAL A 133 7.90 -2.22 -4.11
C VAL A 133 6.79 -2.07 -3.08
N LEU A 134 5.70 -1.41 -3.47
CA LEU A 134 4.51 -1.23 -2.65
C LEU A 134 3.58 -2.42 -2.84
N VAL A 135 3.22 -3.11 -1.75
CA VAL A 135 2.49 -4.38 -1.78
C VAL A 135 1.21 -4.32 -0.96
N ASP A 136 0.13 -4.87 -1.52
CA ASP A 136 -1.11 -5.16 -0.81
C ASP A 136 -1.60 -6.59 -1.12
N ASP A 137 -2.56 -7.11 -0.34
CA ASP A 137 -3.11 -8.46 -0.52
C ASP A 137 -4.13 -8.56 -1.67
N GLY A 138 -4.43 -7.45 -2.30
CA GLY A 138 -5.27 -7.26 -3.47
C GLY A 138 -5.86 -5.86 -3.47
N ILE A 139 -6.24 -5.39 -4.64
CA ILE A 139 -6.85 -4.08 -4.77
C ILE A 139 -8.29 -4.20 -5.25
N ALA A 140 -9.19 -3.43 -4.64
CA ALA A 140 -10.55 -3.23 -5.11
C ALA A 140 -10.67 -1.86 -5.80
N THR A 141 -10.92 -0.80 -5.06
CA THR A 141 -10.95 0.57 -5.59
C THR A 141 -9.57 1.18 -5.82
N GLY A 142 -8.52 0.57 -5.29
CA GLY A 142 -7.15 1.07 -5.36
C GLY A 142 -6.87 2.36 -4.57
N ALA A 143 -7.86 2.89 -3.85
CA ALA A 143 -7.75 4.22 -3.24
C ALA A 143 -6.62 4.33 -2.19
N THR A 144 -6.32 3.28 -1.43
CA THR A 144 -5.24 3.28 -0.44
C THR A 144 -3.87 3.18 -1.11
N ILE A 145 -3.72 2.22 -2.04
CA ILE A 145 -2.45 1.99 -2.72
C ILE A 145 -2.09 3.15 -3.66
N ARG A 146 -3.09 3.80 -4.27
CA ARG A 146 -2.89 5.01 -5.07
C ARG A 146 -2.37 6.16 -4.22
N ALA A 147 -3.02 6.43 -3.09
CA ALA A 147 -2.55 7.44 -2.15
C ALA A 147 -1.13 7.15 -1.64
N ALA A 148 -0.82 5.88 -1.37
CA ALA A 148 0.52 5.46 -1.00
C ALA A 148 1.56 5.69 -2.11
N ALA A 149 1.22 5.38 -3.36
CA ALA A 149 2.07 5.61 -4.52
C ALA A 149 2.34 7.11 -4.76
N GLU A 150 1.30 7.94 -4.68
CA GLU A 150 1.42 9.40 -4.79
C GLU A 150 2.29 10.00 -3.67
N LEU A 151 2.13 9.51 -2.44
CA LEU A 151 2.95 9.94 -1.30
C LEU A 151 4.43 9.55 -1.46
N LEU A 152 4.71 8.37 -2.00
CA LEU A 152 6.08 7.94 -2.31
C LEU A 152 6.69 8.78 -3.45
N ALA A 153 5.92 9.06 -4.49
CA ALA A 153 6.36 9.87 -5.62
C ALA A 153 6.64 11.33 -5.25
N SER A 154 5.93 11.86 -4.24
CA SER A 154 6.10 13.23 -3.73
C SER A 154 7.09 13.35 -2.57
N ALA A 155 7.68 12.25 -2.11
CA ALA A 155 8.63 12.26 -1.00
C ALA A 155 9.96 12.93 -1.41
N GLU A 156 10.51 13.77 -0.51
CA GLU A 156 11.80 14.44 -0.72
C GLU A 156 12.71 14.22 0.53
N PRO A 157 13.81 13.50 0.41
CA PRO A 157 14.29 12.76 -0.77
C PRO A 157 13.46 11.48 -1.03
N GLY A 158 13.03 11.29 -2.27
CA GLY A 158 12.17 10.20 -2.69
C GLY A 158 12.91 8.94 -3.18
N PRO A 159 12.13 7.88 -3.49
CA PRO A 159 12.63 6.68 -4.13
C PRO A 159 13.13 6.97 -5.56
N GLY A 160 14.05 6.15 -6.04
CA GLY A 160 14.52 6.20 -7.43
C GLY A 160 13.52 5.54 -8.39
N ARG A 161 12.76 4.56 -7.89
CA ARG A 161 11.75 3.83 -8.65
C ARG A 161 10.65 3.31 -7.73
N VAL A 162 9.40 3.35 -8.17
CA VAL A 162 8.23 2.83 -7.43
C VAL A 162 7.52 1.78 -8.27
N LEU A 163 7.38 0.59 -7.73
CA LEU A 163 6.54 -0.48 -8.26
C LEU A 163 5.36 -0.73 -7.34
N VAL A 164 4.22 -1.09 -7.93
CA VAL A 164 3.09 -1.65 -7.20
C VAL A 164 2.99 -3.14 -7.50
N ALA A 165 2.84 -3.97 -6.49
CA ALA A 165 2.70 -5.41 -6.66
C ALA A 165 1.52 -5.94 -5.84
N VAL A 166 0.57 -6.62 -6.51
CA VAL A 166 -0.63 -7.19 -5.88
C VAL A 166 -1.01 -8.52 -6.52
N PRO A 167 -1.58 -9.47 -5.77
CA PRO A 167 -2.05 -10.72 -6.34
C PRO A 167 -3.23 -10.53 -7.31
N VAL A 168 -4.16 -9.65 -7.00
CA VAL A 168 -5.37 -9.46 -7.80
C VAL A 168 -5.87 -8.01 -7.76
N GLY A 169 -6.43 -7.57 -8.87
CA GLY A 169 -7.10 -6.27 -8.98
C GLY A 169 -7.97 -6.17 -10.25
N PRO A 170 -9.00 -5.32 -10.24
CA PRO A 170 -9.81 -5.05 -11.42
C PRO A 170 -8.99 -4.26 -12.45
N ARG A 171 -9.31 -4.47 -13.73
CA ARG A 171 -8.56 -3.90 -14.86
C ARG A 171 -8.42 -2.38 -14.77
N ASP A 172 -9.51 -1.68 -14.59
CA ASP A 172 -9.53 -0.21 -14.57
C ASP A 172 -8.60 0.36 -13.48
N THR A 173 -8.64 -0.24 -12.28
CA THR A 173 -7.77 0.17 -11.17
C THR A 173 -6.29 -0.09 -11.46
N VAL A 174 -5.98 -1.21 -12.13
CA VAL A 174 -4.60 -1.57 -12.51
C VAL A 174 -4.08 -0.61 -13.57
N GLU A 175 -4.89 -0.28 -14.58
CA GLU A 175 -4.54 0.67 -15.64
C GLU A 175 -4.32 2.09 -15.07
N ASP A 176 -5.18 2.54 -14.15
CA ASP A 176 -5.01 3.81 -13.45
C ASP A 176 -3.68 3.87 -12.65
N LEU A 177 -3.35 2.78 -11.94
CA LEU A 177 -2.10 2.70 -11.18
C LEU A 177 -0.88 2.70 -12.10
N ALA A 178 -0.95 1.99 -13.23
CA ALA A 178 0.15 1.93 -14.19
C ALA A 178 0.49 3.30 -14.82
N ALA A 179 -0.44 4.25 -14.77
CA ALA A 179 -0.18 5.63 -15.20
C ALA A 179 0.53 6.48 -14.12
N THR A 180 0.66 5.99 -12.89
CA THR A 180 1.15 6.78 -11.74
C THR A 180 2.46 6.25 -11.13
N VAL A 181 2.89 5.04 -11.50
CA VAL A 181 4.11 4.40 -10.99
C VAL A 181 4.95 3.82 -12.13
N ASP A 182 6.20 3.47 -11.86
CA ASP A 182 7.13 2.95 -12.88
C ASP A 182 6.76 1.56 -13.41
N ALA A 183 6.10 0.73 -12.59
CA ALA A 183 5.57 -0.57 -13.00
C ALA A 183 4.48 -1.07 -12.06
N VAL A 184 3.58 -1.91 -12.61
CA VAL A 184 2.56 -2.64 -11.83
C VAL A 184 2.69 -4.13 -12.13
N VAL A 185 2.87 -4.94 -11.09
CA VAL A 185 2.91 -6.41 -11.16
C VAL A 185 1.62 -6.96 -10.57
N VAL A 186 0.81 -7.61 -11.40
CA VAL A 186 -0.48 -8.20 -10.99
C VAL A 186 -0.58 -9.63 -11.49
N LEU A 187 -0.79 -10.58 -10.60
CA LEU A 187 -0.92 -12.00 -11.00
C LEU A 187 -2.24 -12.29 -11.70
N ARG A 188 -3.32 -11.61 -11.32
CA ARG A 188 -4.66 -11.81 -11.90
C ARG A 188 -5.43 -10.50 -12.07
N ILE A 189 -5.90 -10.30 -13.31
CA ILE A 189 -6.84 -9.24 -13.68
C ILE A 189 -8.11 -9.95 -14.16
N PRO A 190 -9.11 -10.17 -13.30
CA PRO A 190 -10.28 -10.92 -13.64
C PRO A 190 -11.29 -10.08 -14.48
N ALA A 191 -12.10 -10.75 -15.32
CA ALA A 191 -13.15 -10.09 -16.09
C ALA A 191 -14.30 -9.53 -15.22
N SER A 192 -14.52 -10.09 -14.02
CA SER A 192 -15.42 -9.52 -13.03
C SER A 192 -14.82 -9.67 -11.64
N PHE A 193 -14.87 -8.61 -10.85
CA PHE A 193 -14.28 -8.50 -9.54
C PHE A 193 -15.34 -7.98 -8.54
N ASN A 194 -15.52 -8.66 -7.41
CA ASN A 194 -16.40 -8.20 -6.34
C ASN A 194 -15.60 -7.85 -5.09
N ALA A 195 -14.75 -8.78 -4.62
CA ALA A 195 -13.94 -8.58 -3.43
C ALA A 195 -12.63 -9.36 -3.50
N VAL A 196 -11.58 -8.84 -2.85
CA VAL A 196 -10.25 -9.48 -2.76
C VAL A 196 -10.35 -10.87 -2.14
N GLY A 197 -11.12 -11.04 -1.06
CA GLY A 197 -11.22 -12.29 -0.32
C GLY A 197 -11.80 -13.47 -1.10
N GLU A 198 -12.50 -13.23 -2.21
CA GLU A 198 -13.04 -14.31 -3.07
C GLU A 198 -11.94 -15.14 -3.76
N TRP A 199 -10.72 -14.62 -3.80
CA TRP A 199 -9.58 -15.22 -4.49
C TRP A 199 -8.72 -16.12 -3.58
N TYR A 200 -9.03 -16.14 -2.27
CA TYR A 200 -8.32 -16.89 -1.26
C TYR A 200 -9.21 -17.99 -0.64
N ASP A 201 -8.63 -19.14 -0.33
CA ASP A 201 -9.32 -20.17 0.46
C ASP A 201 -9.43 -19.74 1.92
N ASP A 202 -8.33 -19.23 2.48
CA ASP A 202 -8.27 -18.59 3.78
C ASP A 202 -7.91 -17.12 3.64
N PHE A 203 -8.86 -16.23 4.00
CA PHE A 203 -8.69 -14.79 4.03
C PHE A 203 -8.95 -14.24 5.44
N ALA A 204 -8.61 -15.03 6.47
CA ALA A 204 -8.73 -14.59 7.86
C ALA A 204 -8.02 -13.25 8.09
N GLN A 205 -8.51 -12.50 9.06
CA GLN A 205 -7.94 -11.21 9.41
C GLN A 205 -6.52 -11.40 9.94
N VAL A 206 -5.57 -10.64 9.40
CA VAL A 206 -4.20 -10.57 9.92
C VAL A 206 -4.21 -9.68 11.17
N GLU A 207 -3.66 -10.19 12.26
CA GLU A 207 -3.59 -9.45 13.51
C GLU A 207 -2.32 -8.59 13.60
N ASP A 208 -2.32 -7.59 14.48
CA ASP A 208 -1.16 -6.72 14.67
C ASP A 208 0.07 -7.49 15.18
N ALA A 209 -0.16 -8.57 15.95
CA ALA A 209 0.90 -9.46 16.41
C ALA A 209 1.58 -10.18 15.24
N ASP A 210 0.80 -10.62 14.24
CA ASP A 210 1.34 -11.26 13.03
C ASP A 210 2.21 -10.30 12.24
N VAL A 211 1.72 -9.05 12.06
CA VAL A 211 2.50 -8.00 11.37
C VAL A 211 3.82 -7.75 12.09
N ARG A 212 3.79 -7.61 13.42
CA ARG A 212 5.03 -7.43 14.22
C ARG A 212 5.98 -8.62 14.05
N GLY A 213 5.45 -9.84 14.10
CA GLY A 213 6.24 -11.06 13.89
C GLY A 213 6.93 -11.08 12.52
N LEU A 214 6.23 -10.69 11.46
CA LEU A 214 6.78 -10.60 10.10
C LEU A 214 7.85 -9.52 9.98
N LEU A 215 7.71 -8.42 10.71
CA LEU A 215 8.71 -7.34 10.78
C LEU A 215 9.90 -7.66 11.71
N GLY A 216 9.99 -8.89 12.26
CA GLY A 216 11.10 -9.35 13.10
C GLY A 216 10.94 -9.00 14.59
N ARG A 217 9.70 -9.08 15.12
CA ARG A 217 9.37 -8.77 16.53
C ARG A 217 8.59 -9.89 17.21
#